data_e85782ba7370317eb82719cfac2727d4
#
_entry.id   e85782ba7370317eb82719cfac2727d4
#
_cell.length_a   1.000
_cell.length_b   1.000
_cell.length_c   1.000
_cell.angle_alpha   90.00
_cell.angle_beta   90.00
_cell.angle_gamma   90.00
#
_symmetry.space_group_name_H-M   'P 1'
#
loop_
_entity.id
_entity.type
_entity.pdbx_description
1 polymer ?
#
loop_
_entity_poly.entity_id
_entity_poly.type
_entity_poly.pdbx_seq_one_letter_code
_entity_poly.pdbx_strand_id
1 'polypeptide(L)'
;VKSFERPQTGERAVLVRLGLGTPVDTEDLQEFRQLATSAGAIPVATVTGRRDRPDPRYFMGSGKAEELRDVAVANEAEVVLVDHALSPSQERNLEKLTGRRVLDRSGLILDIFAQRARSFEGKLQVELAQLKHISTRLVRGWTHLERQSGGIGMRGPGETQLETDRRLIGQRVKILTKRLEKITQQRETGRQARAEIPVPSLALVGYTNAGKSTLFRSWTGADAYVADQLFATLDPTVRRITLPGGTLVVGADTVGFIRELPHELVAAFQSTLTEAREATLLLHVIDASDARRDEHIAQVDAVLAEIGAENIPQILVYNKIDRLAVQPRIDRNADGQATAVWISAEKRLGLDLLAAAVAERLTRFARKARIRIQPSGGAVRSRLYEAKAVRAEHPGEDGSSELDVELPDVELMTLARTPGVQILDVPGTPLPESLAFQASPPVKSAAGDF
;
A
#
# COMPACT_ATOMS: atom_id res chain seq x y z
N VAL A 1 -20.84 9.65 23.26
CA VAL A 1 -20.75 8.97 21.97
C VAL A 1 -20.65 7.50 22.30
N LYS A 2 -21.71 6.68 22.10
CA LYS A 2 -21.56 5.24 22.11
C LYS A 2 -20.57 4.93 20.99
N SER A 3 -19.36 4.55 21.39
CA SER A 3 -18.32 4.04 20.52
C SER A 3 -18.95 3.00 19.60
N PHE A 4 -18.51 2.93 18.35
CA PHE A 4 -18.76 1.81 17.48
C PHE A 4 -18.63 0.54 18.32
N GLU A 5 -19.73 -0.16 18.58
CA GLU A 5 -19.66 -1.49 19.09
C GLU A 5 -19.08 -2.34 17.96
N ARG A 6 -17.77 -2.58 18.05
CA ARG A 6 -17.05 -3.43 17.12
C ARG A 6 -17.65 -4.83 17.15
N PRO A 7 -17.64 -5.58 16.03
CA PRO A 7 -17.88 -7.00 16.10
C PRO A 7 -16.98 -7.58 17.20
N GLN A 8 -17.59 -8.15 18.22
CA GLN A 8 -16.82 -8.87 19.22
C GLN A 8 -16.34 -10.17 18.57
N THR A 9 -15.15 -10.60 18.92
CA THR A 9 -14.61 -11.85 18.39
C THR A 9 -15.60 -12.98 18.70
N GLY A 10 -16.12 -13.64 17.64
CA GLY A 10 -17.08 -14.73 17.78
C GLY A 10 -18.54 -14.36 17.51
N GLU A 11 -18.88 -13.11 17.16
CA GLU A 11 -20.26 -12.74 16.80
C GLU A 11 -20.76 -13.53 15.58
N ARG A 12 -21.97 -14.09 15.72
CA ARG A 12 -22.65 -14.82 14.64
C ARG A 12 -23.20 -13.86 13.61
N ALA A 13 -22.74 -14.01 12.35
CA ALA A 13 -23.03 -13.08 11.28
C ALA A 13 -23.84 -13.71 10.15
N VAL A 14 -24.89 -13.03 9.67
CA VAL A 14 -25.50 -13.32 8.37
C VAL A 14 -24.85 -12.45 7.33
N LEU A 15 -24.35 -13.08 6.27
CA LEU A 15 -23.77 -12.40 5.12
C LEU A 15 -24.85 -12.09 4.08
N VAL A 16 -24.80 -10.89 3.51
CA VAL A 16 -25.72 -10.46 2.45
C VAL A 16 -24.96 -9.98 1.25
N ARG A 17 -25.24 -10.55 0.08
CA ARG A 17 -24.71 -10.09 -1.20
C ARG A 17 -25.76 -10.11 -2.28
N LEU A 18 -25.87 -9.01 -3.05
CA LEU A 18 -26.74 -8.91 -4.20
C LEU A 18 -25.94 -8.82 -5.48
N GLY A 19 -26.36 -9.55 -6.50
CA GLY A 19 -25.90 -9.31 -7.87
C GLY A 19 -26.63 -8.11 -8.45
N LEU A 20 -25.89 -7.05 -8.79
CA LEU A 20 -26.44 -5.85 -9.43
C LEU A 20 -26.26 -5.97 -10.95
N GLY A 21 -27.34 -6.27 -11.67
CA GLY A 21 -27.32 -6.53 -13.11
C GLY A 21 -26.77 -7.92 -13.50
N THR A 22 -25.87 -8.50 -12.72
CA THR A 22 -25.25 -9.81 -12.93
C THR A 22 -25.60 -10.78 -11.80
N PRO A 23 -25.51 -12.11 -12.02
CA PRO A 23 -25.59 -13.06 -10.93
C PRO A 23 -24.49 -12.83 -9.88
N VAL A 24 -24.74 -13.29 -8.65
CA VAL A 24 -23.73 -13.28 -7.60
C VAL A 24 -22.65 -14.31 -7.94
N ASP A 25 -21.41 -13.85 -7.99
CA ASP A 25 -20.25 -14.72 -8.20
C ASP A 25 -19.90 -15.44 -6.88
N THR A 26 -19.54 -16.72 -7.01
CA THR A 26 -19.13 -17.58 -5.88
C THR A 26 -17.81 -17.11 -5.27
N GLU A 27 -16.88 -16.62 -6.08
CA GLU A 27 -15.58 -16.11 -5.61
C GLU A 27 -15.74 -14.81 -4.81
N ASP A 28 -16.65 -13.94 -5.23
CA ASP A 28 -17.02 -12.74 -4.49
C ASP A 28 -17.58 -13.07 -3.11
N LEU A 29 -18.42 -14.11 -3.02
CA LEU A 29 -18.94 -14.59 -1.75
C LEU A 29 -17.84 -15.18 -0.86
N GLN A 30 -16.86 -15.87 -1.45
CA GLN A 30 -15.71 -16.39 -0.71
C GLN A 30 -14.83 -15.27 -0.17
N GLU A 31 -14.54 -14.24 -0.97
CA GLU A 31 -13.82 -13.05 -0.54
C GLU A 31 -14.54 -12.38 0.63
N PHE A 32 -15.86 -12.17 0.49
CA PHE A 32 -16.65 -11.53 1.54
C PHE A 32 -16.71 -12.37 2.83
N ARG A 33 -16.77 -13.70 2.71
CA ARG A 33 -16.67 -14.60 3.86
C ARG A 33 -15.31 -14.49 4.55
N GLN A 34 -14.21 -14.42 3.79
CA GLN A 34 -12.88 -14.19 4.35
C GLN A 34 -12.77 -12.82 5.03
N LEU A 35 -13.42 -11.79 4.46
CA LEU A 35 -13.48 -10.45 5.07
C LEU A 35 -14.17 -10.50 6.43
N ALA A 36 -15.35 -11.12 6.50
CA ALA A 36 -16.11 -11.30 7.75
C ALA A 36 -15.30 -12.07 8.81
N THR A 37 -14.67 -13.16 8.40
CA THR A 37 -13.81 -13.96 9.29
C THR A 37 -12.59 -13.17 9.76
N SER A 38 -12.01 -12.35 8.88
CA SER A 38 -10.86 -11.48 9.23
C SER A 38 -11.22 -10.39 10.23
N ALA A 39 -12.50 -9.98 10.28
CA ALA A 39 -13.06 -9.10 11.30
C ALA A 39 -13.36 -9.80 12.63
N GLY A 40 -13.25 -11.15 12.68
CA GLY A 40 -13.56 -11.96 13.85
C GLY A 40 -15.01 -12.43 13.92
N ALA A 41 -15.84 -12.20 12.90
CA ALA A 41 -17.20 -12.69 12.83
C ALA A 41 -17.25 -14.18 12.43
N ILE A 42 -18.30 -14.88 12.84
CA ILE A 42 -18.60 -16.26 12.46
C ILE A 42 -19.76 -16.26 11.47
N PRO A 43 -19.51 -16.44 10.14
CA PRO A 43 -20.57 -16.52 9.15
C PRO A 43 -21.45 -17.76 9.36
N VAL A 44 -22.70 -17.58 9.80
CA VAL A 44 -23.66 -18.65 10.10
C VAL A 44 -24.64 -18.91 8.96
N ALA A 45 -24.94 -17.89 8.15
CA ALA A 45 -25.80 -18.01 6.97
C ALA A 45 -25.43 -16.96 5.91
N THR A 46 -25.91 -17.17 4.69
CA THR A 46 -25.71 -16.23 3.58
C THR A 46 -27.03 -16.03 2.84
N VAL A 47 -27.41 -14.78 2.65
CA VAL A 47 -28.57 -14.36 1.85
C VAL A 47 -28.07 -13.72 0.57
N THR A 48 -28.46 -14.29 -0.55
CA THR A 48 -28.11 -13.78 -1.89
C THR A 48 -29.38 -13.41 -2.67
N GLY A 49 -29.21 -12.54 -3.63
CA GLY A 49 -30.29 -12.14 -4.52
C GLY A 49 -29.75 -11.44 -5.77
N ARG A 50 -30.63 -11.16 -6.72
CA ARG A 50 -30.31 -10.39 -7.92
C ARG A 50 -31.29 -9.23 -8.09
N ARG A 51 -30.75 -8.06 -8.44
CA ARG A 51 -31.52 -6.88 -8.82
C ARG A 51 -30.74 -6.09 -9.86
N ASP A 52 -31.46 -5.36 -10.69
CA ASP A 52 -30.82 -4.46 -11.66
C ASP A 52 -30.37 -3.15 -11.00
N ARG A 53 -31.12 -2.69 -9.97
CA ARG A 53 -30.81 -1.48 -9.21
C ARG A 53 -31.07 -1.68 -7.71
N PRO A 54 -30.27 -1.05 -6.83
CA PRO A 54 -30.52 -1.08 -5.39
C PRO A 54 -31.89 -0.47 -5.04
N ASP A 55 -32.55 -1.07 -4.08
CA ASP A 55 -33.80 -0.53 -3.53
C ASP A 55 -33.50 0.68 -2.63
N PRO A 56 -34.24 1.80 -2.74
CA PRO A 56 -33.98 2.99 -1.94
C PRO A 56 -34.17 2.77 -0.43
N ARG A 57 -35.05 1.83 -0.02
CA ARG A 57 -35.41 1.61 1.38
C ARG A 57 -34.52 0.60 2.07
N TYR A 58 -34.27 -0.55 1.46
CA TYR A 58 -33.57 -1.68 2.08
C TYR A 58 -32.33 -2.13 1.30
N PHE A 59 -31.94 -1.46 0.20
CA PHE A 59 -30.96 -1.90 -0.77
C PHE A 59 -31.39 -3.13 -1.57
N MET A 60 -32.02 -4.11 -0.89
CA MET A 60 -32.72 -5.28 -1.43
C MET A 60 -34.24 -5.03 -1.45
N GLY A 61 -35.03 -5.80 -2.18
CA GLY A 61 -36.50 -5.68 -2.15
C GLY A 61 -37.06 -6.07 -0.78
N SER A 62 -38.29 -5.61 -0.46
CA SER A 62 -38.93 -5.87 0.84
C SER A 62 -39.00 -7.36 1.20
N GLY A 63 -39.42 -8.22 0.24
CA GLY A 63 -39.49 -9.67 0.47
C GLY A 63 -38.10 -10.29 0.82
N LYS A 64 -37.01 -9.83 0.15
CA LYS A 64 -35.67 -10.29 0.48
C LYS A 64 -35.19 -9.75 1.83
N ALA A 65 -35.62 -8.56 2.22
CA ALA A 65 -35.32 -7.98 3.53
C ALA A 65 -36.06 -8.74 4.66
N GLU A 66 -37.31 -9.20 4.41
CA GLU A 66 -38.05 -10.07 5.35
C GLU A 66 -37.38 -11.44 5.46
N GLU A 67 -36.96 -12.05 4.35
CA GLU A 67 -36.17 -13.29 4.36
C GLU A 67 -34.89 -13.13 5.19
N LEU A 68 -34.18 -12.00 5.04
CA LEU A 68 -32.99 -11.70 5.84
C LEU A 68 -33.30 -11.66 7.32
N ARG A 69 -34.41 -11.04 7.73
CA ARG A 69 -34.87 -11.01 9.13
C ARG A 69 -35.08 -12.43 9.65
N ASP A 70 -35.82 -13.25 8.88
CA ASP A 70 -36.18 -14.60 9.31
C ASP A 70 -34.93 -15.50 9.39
N VAL A 71 -34.01 -15.38 8.43
CA VAL A 71 -32.71 -16.07 8.46
C VAL A 71 -31.85 -15.61 9.66
N ALA A 72 -31.83 -14.31 9.96
CA ALA A 72 -31.08 -13.78 11.10
C ALA A 72 -31.62 -14.29 12.45
N VAL A 73 -32.93 -14.40 12.57
CA VAL A 73 -33.60 -14.96 13.78
C VAL A 73 -33.32 -16.46 13.89
N ALA A 74 -33.55 -17.22 12.80
CA ALA A 74 -33.38 -18.68 12.78
C ALA A 74 -31.94 -19.13 13.10
N ASN A 75 -30.93 -18.32 12.73
CA ASN A 75 -29.52 -18.61 12.96
C ASN A 75 -28.97 -17.89 14.20
N GLU A 76 -29.81 -17.25 15.03
CA GLU A 76 -29.39 -16.49 16.20
C GLU A 76 -28.25 -15.50 15.88
N ALA A 77 -28.34 -14.84 14.73
CA ALA A 77 -27.32 -13.91 14.30
C ALA A 77 -27.31 -12.65 15.18
N GLU A 78 -26.15 -12.14 15.49
CA GLU A 78 -25.94 -10.92 16.27
C GLU A 78 -25.70 -9.71 15.39
N VAL A 79 -25.17 -9.95 14.16
CA VAL A 79 -24.84 -8.93 13.19
C VAL A 79 -25.22 -9.36 11.78
N VAL A 80 -25.60 -8.40 10.95
CA VAL A 80 -25.80 -8.56 9.51
C VAL A 80 -24.68 -7.81 8.80
N LEU A 81 -23.96 -8.49 7.93
CA LEU A 81 -22.88 -7.93 7.12
C LEU A 81 -23.34 -7.85 5.67
N VAL A 82 -23.26 -6.67 5.07
CA VAL A 82 -23.71 -6.43 3.68
C VAL A 82 -22.51 -6.10 2.81
N ASP A 83 -22.28 -6.90 1.76
CA ASP A 83 -21.16 -6.78 0.84
C ASP A 83 -21.37 -5.67 -0.22
N HIS A 84 -21.89 -4.55 0.21
CA HIS A 84 -22.11 -3.36 -0.61
C HIS A 84 -22.05 -2.12 0.29
N ALA A 85 -21.81 -0.96 -0.31
CA ALA A 85 -21.97 0.31 0.40
C ALA A 85 -23.46 0.61 0.59
N LEU A 86 -23.87 0.82 1.84
CA LEU A 86 -25.25 1.18 2.18
C LEU A 86 -25.36 2.69 2.41
N SER A 87 -26.50 3.27 2.00
CA SER A 87 -26.85 4.58 2.50
C SER A 87 -27.24 4.51 3.99
N PRO A 88 -27.07 5.58 4.76
CA PRO A 88 -27.44 5.62 6.18
C PRO A 88 -28.91 5.30 6.45
N SER A 89 -29.80 5.58 5.48
CA SER A 89 -31.22 5.25 5.57
C SER A 89 -31.49 3.76 5.36
N GLN A 90 -30.78 3.13 4.41
CA GLN A 90 -30.88 1.68 4.16
C GLN A 90 -30.39 0.87 5.36
N GLU A 91 -29.24 1.22 5.90
CA GLU A 91 -28.67 0.59 7.08
C GLU A 91 -29.64 0.65 8.28
N ARG A 92 -30.15 1.83 8.61
CA ARG A 92 -31.13 2.00 9.68
C ARG A 92 -32.43 1.21 9.44
N ASN A 93 -32.93 1.20 8.20
CA ASN A 93 -34.14 0.48 7.88
C ASN A 93 -33.95 -1.03 8.03
N LEU A 94 -32.79 -1.55 7.64
CA LEU A 94 -32.42 -2.94 7.85
C LEU A 94 -32.25 -3.28 9.33
N GLU A 95 -31.58 -2.41 10.11
CA GLU A 95 -31.46 -2.58 11.58
C GLU A 95 -32.83 -2.64 12.27
N LYS A 96 -33.75 -1.73 11.90
CA LYS A 96 -35.12 -1.73 12.44
C LYS A 96 -35.89 -2.99 12.09
N LEU A 97 -35.70 -3.51 10.86
CA LEU A 97 -36.41 -4.68 10.39
C LEU A 97 -35.87 -5.96 11.01
N THR A 98 -34.55 -6.10 11.07
CA THR A 98 -33.88 -7.33 11.57
C THR A 98 -33.75 -7.36 13.09
N GLY A 99 -33.80 -6.20 13.75
CA GLY A 99 -33.48 -6.04 15.18
C GLY A 99 -32.03 -6.35 15.49
N ARG A 100 -31.18 -6.35 14.48
CA ARG A 100 -29.74 -6.67 14.56
C ARG A 100 -28.93 -5.49 14.03
N ARG A 101 -27.70 -5.38 14.49
CA ARG A 101 -26.75 -4.42 13.96
C ARG A 101 -26.43 -4.77 12.51
N VAL A 102 -26.38 -3.75 11.64
CA VAL A 102 -26.04 -3.90 10.22
C VAL A 102 -24.75 -3.17 9.96
N LEU A 103 -23.80 -3.82 9.30
CA LEU A 103 -22.57 -3.23 8.82
C LEU A 103 -22.44 -3.42 7.30
N ASP A 104 -22.08 -2.37 6.62
CA ASP A 104 -21.75 -2.42 5.21
C ASP A 104 -20.28 -2.81 4.99
N ARG A 105 -19.90 -3.05 3.73
CA ARG A 105 -18.53 -3.43 3.36
C ARG A 105 -17.50 -2.41 3.86
N SER A 106 -17.79 -1.12 3.74
CA SER A 106 -16.89 -0.04 4.19
C SER A 106 -16.66 -0.06 5.70
N GLY A 107 -17.73 -0.21 6.47
CA GLY A 107 -17.67 -0.35 7.92
C GLY A 107 -16.88 -1.58 8.35
N LEU A 108 -17.10 -2.71 7.68
CA LEU A 108 -16.40 -3.96 7.97
C LEU A 108 -14.88 -3.84 7.72
N ILE A 109 -14.46 -3.24 6.61
CA ILE A 109 -13.04 -2.99 6.31
C ILE A 109 -12.41 -2.05 7.35
N LEU A 110 -13.13 -0.98 7.75
CA LEU A 110 -12.69 -0.06 8.81
C LEU A 110 -12.49 -0.77 10.16
N ASP A 111 -13.35 -1.72 10.49
CA ASP A 111 -13.23 -2.49 11.71
C ASP A 111 -12.02 -3.43 11.70
N ILE A 112 -11.76 -4.10 10.57
CA ILE A 112 -10.54 -4.92 10.40
C ILE A 112 -9.29 -4.04 10.57
N PHE A 113 -9.28 -2.86 9.97
CA PHE A 113 -8.15 -1.94 10.08
C PHE A 113 -7.94 -1.44 11.51
N ALA A 114 -9.03 -1.17 12.25
CA ALA A 114 -8.94 -0.76 13.65
C ALA A 114 -8.36 -1.86 14.56
N GLN A 115 -8.59 -3.12 14.21
CA GLN A 115 -7.99 -4.26 14.93
C GLN A 115 -6.51 -4.47 14.57
N ARG A 116 -6.11 -4.14 13.33
CA ARG A 116 -4.78 -4.40 12.79
C ARG A 116 -3.78 -3.26 13.02
N ALA A 117 -4.25 -2.02 13.17
CA ALA A 117 -3.39 -0.86 13.39
C ALA A 117 -2.58 -1.01 14.68
N ARG A 118 -1.27 -1.16 14.55
CA ARG A 118 -0.32 -1.29 15.67
C ARG A 118 0.45 -0.01 15.90
N SER A 119 0.88 0.64 14.83
CA SER A 119 1.62 1.90 14.91
C SER A 119 0.74 3.04 15.45
N PHE A 120 1.37 4.01 16.08
CA PHE A 120 0.68 5.21 16.56
C PHE A 120 0.00 5.96 15.40
N GLU A 121 0.69 6.07 14.27
CA GLU A 121 0.17 6.74 13.08
C GLU A 121 -0.98 5.95 12.45
N GLY A 122 -0.83 4.63 12.24
CA GLY A 122 -1.90 3.78 11.72
C GLY A 122 -3.18 3.86 12.57
N LYS A 123 -3.07 3.92 13.91
CA LYS A 123 -4.21 4.13 14.80
C LYS A 123 -4.88 5.48 14.59
N LEU A 124 -4.11 6.56 14.41
CA LEU A 124 -4.67 7.89 14.14
C LEU A 124 -5.37 7.95 12.77
N GLN A 125 -4.79 7.29 11.76
CA GLN A 125 -5.37 7.21 10.42
C GLN A 125 -6.70 6.47 10.40
N VAL A 126 -6.73 5.30 11.06
CA VAL A 126 -7.97 4.50 11.19
C VAL A 126 -9.02 5.26 11.99
N GLU A 127 -8.66 5.90 13.11
CA GLU A 127 -9.58 6.74 13.88
C GLU A 127 -10.15 7.88 13.03
N LEU A 128 -9.31 8.55 12.23
CA LEU A 128 -9.74 9.60 11.33
C LEU A 128 -10.74 9.08 10.27
N ALA A 129 -10.44 7.93 9.63
CA ALA A 129 -11.31 7.32 8.65
C ALA A 129 -12.66 6.90 9.24
N GLN A 130 -12.65 6.28 10.42
CA GLN A 130 -13.87 5.92 11.15
C GLN A 130 -14.72 7.15 11.49
N LEU A 131 -14.11 8.22 12.00
CA LEU A 131 -14.83 9.45 12.32
C LEU A 131 -15.41 10.14 11.09
N LYS A 132 -14.71 10.14 9.96
CA LYS A 132 -15.24 10.64 8.68
C LYS A 132 -16.42 9.81 8.24
N HIS A 133 -16.32 8.48 8.26
CA HIS A 133 -17.40 7.55 7.92
C HIS A 133 -18.64 7.76 8.80
N ILE A 134 -18.47 7.89 10.12
CA ILE A 134 -19.56 8.21 11.05
C ILE A 134 -20.18 9.56 10.73
N SER A 135 -19.35 10.57 10.47
CA SER A 135 -19.80 11.94 10.18
C SER A 135 -20.75 11.99 8.98
N THR A 136 -20.47 11.23 7.91
CA THR A 136 -21.36 11.15 6.74
C THR A 136 -22.70 10.49 7.07
N ARG A 137 -22.72 9.57 8.03
CA ARG A 137 -23.93 8.86 8.47
C ARG A 137 -24.80 9.66 9.42
N LEU A 138 -24.22 10.47 10.30
CA LEU A 138 -24.95 11.35 11.19
C LEU A 138 -25.73 12.44 10.43
N VAL A 139 -25.19 12.98 9.34
CA VAL A 139 -25.84 14.06 8.58
C VAL A 139 -27.15 13.63 7.89
N ARG A 140 -27.20 12.42 7.41
CA ARG A 140 -28.35 11.91 6.62
C ARG A 140 -29.38 11.11 7.44
N GLY A 141 -29.02 10.75 8.66
CA GLY A 141 -29.83 9.82 9.46
C GLY A 141 -30.97 10.43 10.27
N TRP A 142 -31.02 11.74 10.45
CA TRP A 142 -31.89 12.39 11.46
C TRP A 142 -32.94 13.32 10.88
N THR A 143 -32.97 13.56 9.59
CA THR A 143 -33.99 14.41 8.95
C THR A 143 -35.43 13.91 9.13
N HIS A 144 -35.63 12.65 9.53
CA HIS A 144 -36.96 12.12 9.83
C HIS A 144 -37.43 12.34 11.26
N LEU A 145 -36.53 12.59 12.23
CA LEU A 145 -36.91 12.91 13.62
C LEU A 145 -37.39 14.37 13.74
N GLU A 146 -36.88 15.26 12.90
CA GLU A 146 -37.35 16.66 12.83
C GLU A 146 -38.83 16.78 12.43
N ARG A 147 -39.37 15.84 11.65
CA ARG A 147 -40.76 15.85 11.22
C ARG A 147 -41.77 15.26 12.23
N GLN A 148 -41.29 14.56 13.27
CA GLN A 148 -42.16 13.99 14.31
C GLN A 148 -42.32 14.90 15.54
N SER A 149 -41.51 15.94 15.69
CA SER A 149 -41.68 16.98 16.72
C SER A 149 -42.36 18.21 16.11
N GLY A 150 -43.63 18.07 15.70
CA GLY A 150 -44.44 19.21 15.29
C GLY A 150 -44.74 20.13 16.46
N GLY A 151 -44.00 21.22 16.57
CA GLY A 151 -44.28 22.31 17.48
C GLY A 151 -43.37 23.47 17.14
N ILE A 152 -43.98 24.59 16.68
CA ILE A 152 -43.28 25.87 16.43
C ILE A 152 -42.62 26.31 17.75
N GLY A 153 -41.27 26.18 17.85
CA GLY A 153 -40.48 26.86 18.87
C GLY A 153 -39.82 26.04 19.96
N MET A 154 -39.93 24.71 20.01
CA MET A 154 -39.15 23.90 20.97
C MET A 154 -38.12 23.04 20.25
N ARG A 155 -36.82 23.40 20.39
CA ARG A 155 -35.69 22.49 20.11
C ARG A 155 -35.78 21.31 21.07
N GLY A 156 -36.09 20.13 20.54
CA GLY A 156 -36.12 18.91 21.34
C GLY A 156 -34.73 18.53 21.86
N PRO A 157 -34.62 17.91 23.06
CA PRO A 157 -33.33 17.48 23.63
C PRO A 157 -32.51 16.59 22.71
N GLY A 158 -33.12 15.96 21.68
CA GLY A 158 -32.42 15.16 20.68
C GLY A 158 -31.64 15.96 19.63
N GLU A 159 -32.12 17.14 19.21
CA GLU A 159 -31.41 18.02 18.26
C GLU A 159 -30.12 18.57 18.85
N THR A 160 -30.15 19.02 20.09
CA THR A 160 -28.96 19.56 20.77
C THR A 160 -27.90 18.50 21.00
N GLN A 161 -28.28 17.27 21.23
CA GLN A 161 -27.32 16.17 21.41
C GLN A 161 -26.63 15.82 20.09
N LEU A 162 -27.39 15.79 18.98
CA LEU A 162 -26.85 15.51 17.66
C LEU A 162 -25.87 16.58 17.17
N GLU A 163 -26.28 17.87 17.33
CA GLU A 163 -25.41 18.99 16.97
C GLU A 163 -24.13 18.99 17.83
N THR A 164 -24.26 18.62 19.11
CA THR A 164 -23.12 18.50 20.01
C THR A 164 -22.19 17.36 19.55
N ASP A 165 -22.73 16.19 19.26
CA ASP A 165 -21.96 15.02 18.78
C ASP A 165 -21.26 15.34 17.44
N ARG A 166 -21.97 15.99 16.52
CA ARG A 166 -21.41 16.42 15.23
C ARG A 166 -20.26 17.42 15.42
N ARG A 167 -20.43 18.37 16.33
CA ARG A 167 -19.38 19.34 16.66
C ARG A 167 -18.17 18.67 17.27
N LEU A 168 -18.36 17.73 18.19
CA LEU A 168 -17.28 16.98 18.84
C LEU A 168 -16.51 16.11 17.83
N ILE A 169 -17.21 15.42 16.94
CA ILE A 169 -16.61 14.64 15.86
C ILE A 169 -15.82 15.58 14.93
N GLY A 170 -16.40 16.71 14.52
CA GLY A 170 -15.70 17.70 13.68
C GLY A 170 -14.45 18.27 14.33
N GLN A 171 -14.49 18.53 15.65
CA GLN A 171 -13.30 18.95 16.41
C GLN A 171 -12.24 17.84 16.46
N ARG A 172 -12.65 16.58 16.71
CA ARG A 172 -11.74 15.44 16.77
C ARG A 172 -11.08 15.21 15.42
N VAL A 173 -11.83 15.25 14.31
CA VAL A 173 -11.31 15.17 12.95
C VAL A 173 -10.23 16.23 12.70
N LYS A 174 -10.48 17.50 13.04
CA LYS A 174 -9.49 18.58 12.90
C LYS A 174 -8.22 18.34 13.70
N ILE A 175 -8.35 17.84 14.94
CA ILE A 175 -7.19 17.52 15.79
C ILE A 175 -6.37 16.39 15.19
N LEU A 176 -7.02 15.33 14.72
CA LEU A 176 -6.34 14.16 14.12
C LEU A 176 -5.64 14.56 12.83
N THR A 177 -6.30 15.33 11.95
CA THR A 177 -5.70 15.83 10.70
C THR A 177 -4.42 16.62 10.99
N LYS A 178 -4.46 17.59 11.92
CA LYS A 178 -3.27 18.36 12.29
C LYS A 178 -2.13 17.49 12.88
N ARG A 179 -2.48 16.44 13.63
CA ARG A 179 -1.47 15.51 14.18
C ARG A 179 -0.81 14.70 13.08
N LEU A 180 -1.59 14.21 12.14
CA LEU A 180 -1.07 13.44 10.99
C LEU A 180 -0.20 14.32 10.09
N GLU A 181 -0.62 15.55 9.78
CA GLU A 181 0.21 16.52 9.03
C GLU A 181 1.57 16.75 9.71
N LYS A 182 1.60 16.90 11.03
CA LYS A 182 2.85 17.07 11.77
C LYS A 182 3.75 15.82 11.69
N ILE A 183 3.17 14.62 11.76
CA ILE A 183 3.92 13.37 11.64
C ILE A 183 4.50 13.26 10.22
N THR A 184 3.72 13.58 9.18
CA THR A 184 4.17 13.59 7.79
C THR A 184 5.34 14.56 7.59
N GLN A 185 5.24 15.80 8.08
CA GLN A 185 6.33 16.77 8.02
C GLN A 185 7.60 16.31 8.73
N GLN A 186 7.46 15.68 9.91
CA GLN A 186 8.61 15.12 10.63
C GLN A 186 9.29 13.98 9.85
N ARG A 187 8.49 13.14 9.18
CA ARG A 187 9.01 12.08 8.30
C ARG A 187 9.73 12.66 7.09
N GLU A 188 9.15 13.66 6.42
CA GLU A 188 9.77 14.34 5.29
C GLU A 188 11.10 14.98 5.68
N THR A 189 11.16 15.69 6.80
CA THR A 189 12.40 16.27 7.32
C THR A 189 13.45 15.19 7.65
N GLY A 190 13.03 14.10 8.30
CA GLY A 190 13.90 12.96 8.60
C GLY A 190 14.33 12.17 7.37
N ARG A 191 13.56 12.23 6.26
CA ARG A 191 13.91 11.67 4.95
C ARG A 191 14.91 12.55 4.22
N GLN A 192 14.68 13.87 4.18
CA GLN A 192 15.64 14.80 3.59
C GLN A 192 17.02 14.68 4.22
N ALA A 193 17.11 14.52 5.54
CA ALA A 193 18.36 14.25 6.24
C ALA A 193 18.98 12.87 5.89
N ARG A 194 18.16 11.88 5.48
CA ARG A 194 18.63 10.54 5.04
C ARG A 194 18.81 10.44 3.52
N ALA A 195 18.27 11.38 2.74
CA ALA A 195 18.44 11.46 1.29
C ALA A 195 19.89 11.75 0.88
N GLU A 196 20.74 11.98 1.87
CA GLU A 196 22.19 12.10 1.65
C GLU A 196 22.84 10.81 1.14
N ILE A 197 22.22 9.64 1.29
CA ILE A 197 22.63 8.38 0.68
C ILE A 197 21.36 7.69 0.15
N PRO A 198 20.96 7.93 -1.08
CA PRO A 198 19.76 7.31 -1.65
C PRO A 198 20.00 5.80 -1.84
N VAL A 199 19.50 4.97 -0.93
CA VAL A 199 19.45 3.51 -1.09
C VAL A 199 18.22 3.17 -1.91
N PRO A 200 18.33 2.38 -3.01
CA PRO A 200 17.17 2.00 -3.80
C PRO A 200 16.10 1.35 -2.92
N SER A 201 14.84 1.69 -3.17
CA SER A 201 13.70 1.19 -2.42
C SER A 201 12.80 0.30 -3.27
N LEU A 202 12.37 -0.80 -2.67
CA LEU A 202 11.42 -1.75 -3.24
C LEU A 202 10.13 -1.70 -2.43
N ALA A 203 8.97 -1.65 -3.08
CA ALA A 203 7.71 -1.82 -2.39
C ALA A 203 6.94 -3.02 -2.97
N LEU A 204 6.46 -3.88 -2.07
CA LEU A 204 5.61 -4.99 -2.45
C LEU A 204 4.17 -4.48 -2.52
N VAL A 205 3.57 -4.54 -3.69
CA VAL A 205 2.16 -4.18 -3.94
C VAL A 205 1.41 -5.39 -4.46
N GLY A 206 0.10 -5.38 -4.39
CA GLY A 206 -0.71 -6.48 -4.89
C GLY A 206 -1.97 -6.71 -4.06
N TYR A 207 -2.84 -7.57 -4.56
CA TYR A 207 -4.12 -7.88 -3.94
C TYR A 207 -3.95 -8.49 -2.54
N THR A 208 -4.99 -8.41 -1.69
CA THR A 208 -5.00 -9.11 -0.40
C THR A 208 -4.79 -10.60 -0.62
N ASN A 209 -4.12 -11.24 0.32
CA ASN A 209 -3.81 -12.67 0.27
C ASN A 209 -2.98 -13.15 -0.93
N ALA A 210 -2.37 -12.28 -1.76
CA ALA A 210 -1.43 -12.67 -2.82
C ALA A 210 -0.10 -13.23 -2.28
N GLY A 211 0.17 -13.06 -0.99
CA GLY A 211 1.35 -13.58 -0.31
C GLY A 211 2.50 -12.57 -0.18
N LYS A 212 2.22 -11.26 -0.19
CA LYS A 212 3.23 -10.19 -0.01
C LYS A 212 4.04 -10.36 1.27
N SER A 213 3.39 -10.45 2.41
CA SER A 213 4.06 -10.57 3.72
C SER A 213 4.79 -11.90 3.87
N THR A 214 4.29 -12.98 3.23
CA THR A 214 4.99 -14.27 3.15
C THR A 214 6.28 -14.14 2.35
N LEU A 215 6.21 -13.48 1.18
CA LEU A 215 7.38 -13.20 0.34
C LEU A 215 8.39 -12.35 1.10
N PHE A 216 7.92 -11.26 1.70
CA PHE A 216 8.78 -10.35 2.47
C PHE A 216 9.52 -11.06 3.61
N ARG A 217 8.81 -11.89 4.39
CA ARG A 217 9.41 -12.71 5.43
C ARG A 217 10.42 -13.72 4.87
N SER A 218 10.05 -14.43 3.81
CA SER A 218 10.91 -15.45 3.22
C SER A 218 12.20 -14.86 2.66
N TRP A 219 12.15 -13.60 2.22
CA TRP A 219 13.29 -12.88 1.65
C TRP A 219 14.16 -12.20 2.70
N THR A 220 13.54 -11.61 3.74
CA THR A 220 14.26 -10.85 4.76
C THR A 220 14.66 -11.67 5.98
N GLY A 221 14.14 -12.88 6.14
CA GLY A 221 14.32 -13.70 7.35
C GLY A 221 13.66 -13.13 8.61
N ALA A 222 12.83 -12.09 8.48
CA ALA A 222 12.19 -11.42 9.61
C ALA A 222 11.00 -12.22 10.15
N ASP A 223 10.81 -12.21 11.46
CA ASP A 223 9.59 -12.69 12.12
C ASP A 223 8.43 -11.70 11.87
N ALA A 224 7.89 -11.69 10.66
CA ALA A 224 6.65 -10.98 10.36
C ALA A 224 5.47 -11.89 10.71
N TYR A 225 4.44 -11.31 11.34
CA TYR A 225 3.20 -12.02 11.59
C TYR A 225 2.51 -12.33 10.26
N VAL A 226 2.51 -13.60 9.88
CA VAL A 226 1.80 -14.08 8.70
C VAL A 226 0.57 -14.83 9.19
N ALA A 227 -0.59 -14.28 8.92
CA ALA A 227 -1.86 -14.97 9.08
C ALA A 227 -2.51 -15.13 7.70
N ASP A 228 -3.17 -16.24 7.48
CA ASP A 228 -4.02 -16.45 6.30
C ASP A 228 -5.33 -15.65 6.47
N GLN A 229 -5.19 -14.35 6.59
CA GLN A 229 -6.28 -13.41 6.84
C GLN A 229 -6.08 -12.18 5.95
N LEU A 230 -7.19 -11.62 5.47
CA LEU A 230 -7.16 -10.37 4.70
C LEU A 230 -6.61 -9.23 5.58
N PHE A 231 -5.81 -8.36 4.96
CA PHE A 231 -5.14 -7.23 5.64
C PHE A 231 -4.26 -7.67 6.82
N ALA A 232 -3.48 -8.75 6.64
CA ALA A 232 -2.53 -9.19 7.66
C ALA A 232 -1.50 -8.11 8.00
N THR A 233 -1.09 -7.32 7.00
CA THR A 233 -0.22 -6.14 7.14
C THR A 233 -1.04 -4.88 6.88
N LEU A 234 -1.08 -3.99 7.86
CA LEU A 234 -1.65 -2.65 7.75
C LEU A 234 -0.55 -1.59 7.84
N ASP A 235 0.31 -1.69 8.85
CA ASP A 235 1.46 -0.81 9.01
C ASP A 235 2.61 -1.31 8.13
N PRO A 236 3.23 -0.46 7.29
CA PRO A 236 4.32 -0.89 6.43
C PRO A 236 5.50 -1.35 7.27
N THR A 237 6.06 -2.48 6.88
CA THR A 237 7.28 -3.02 7.50
C THR A 237 8.43 -2.79 6.55
N VAL A 238 9.44 -2.04 7.01
CA VAL A 238 10.61 -1.69 6.21
C VAL A 238 11.84 -2.48 6.69
N ARG A 239 12.59 -3.11 5.78
CA ARG A 239 13.81 -3.88 6.07
C ARG A 239 14.86 -3.67 4.99
N ARG A 240 16.12 -3.85 5.38
CA ARG A 240 17.23 -3.91 4.45
C ARG A 240 17.30 -5.30 3.83
N ILE A 241 17.55 -5.35 2.54
CA ILE A 241 17.71 -6.57 1.74
C ILE A 241 19.03 -6.45 1.01
N THR A 242 19.86 -7.49 1.07
CA THR A 242 21.09 -7.56 0.28
C THR A 242 20.82 -8.40 -0.97
N LEU A 243 20.97 -7.81 -2.14
CA LEU A 243 20.82 -8.46 -3.43
C LEU A 243 22.10 -9.18 -3.86
N PRO A 244 22.04 -10.10 -4.83
CA PRO A 244 23.23 -10.67 -5.46
C PRO A 244 24.16 -9.56 -5.96
N GLY A 245 25.46 -9.70 -5.70
CA GLY A 245 26.46 -8.66 -6.00
C GLY A 245 26.68 -7.64 -4.87
N GLY A 246 26.01 -7.79 -3.71
CA GLY A 246 26.23 -6.96 -2.53
C GLY A 246 25.43 -5.65 -2.50
N THR A 247 24.62 -5.39 -3.51
CA THR A 247 23.77 -4.18 -3.55
C THR A 247 22.76 -4.20 -2.40
N LEU A 248 22.77 -3.16 -1.59
CA LEU A 248 21.83 -2.97 -0.49
C LEU A 248 20.60 -2.23 -0.98
N VAL A 249 19.42 -2.76 -0.70
CA VAL A 249 18.12 -2.13 -1.01
C VAL A 249 17.24 -2.09 0.24
N VAL A 250 16.29 -1.17 0.26
CA VAL A 250 15.27 -1.08 1.31
C VAL A 250 13.96 -1.64 0.77
N GLY A 251 13.52 -2.77 1.33
CA GLY A 251 12.22 -3.36 0.99
C GLY A 251 11.13 -2.92 1.97
N ALA A 252 9.94 -2.65 1.45
CA ALA A 252 8.74 -2.34 2.22
C ALA A 252 7.61 -3.32 1.89
N ASP A 253 7.05 -3.97 2.92
CA ASP A 253 5.79 -4.71 2.81
C ASP A 253 4.64 -3.73 3.02
N THR A 254 3.70 -3.65 2.08
CA THR A 254 2.59 -2.70 2.12
C THR A 254 1.24 -3.37 2.36
N VAL A 255 0.23 -2.57 2.66
CA VAL A 255 -1.15 -3.03 2.79
C VAL A 255 -1.63 -3.69 1.49
N GLY A 256 -2.40 -4.78 1.61
CA GLY A 256 -3.02 -5.42 0.44
C GLY A 256 -4.19 -4.61 -0.09
N PHE A 257 -4.32 -4.56 -1.41
CA PHE A 257 -5.48 -3.98 -2.06
C PHE A 257 -6.64 -4.97 -2.10
N ILE A 258 -7.84 -4.46 -2.09
CA ILE A 258 -9.08 -5.23 -2.21
C ILE A 258 -10.05 -4.46 -3.09
N ARG A 259 -10.99 -5.17 -3.71
CA ARG A 259 -12.04 -4.56 -4.51
C ARG A 259 -12.89 -3.60 -3.67
N GLU A 260 -13.35 -2.52 -4.30
CA GLU A 260 -14.21 -1.50 -3.67
C GLU A 260 -13.61 -0.94 -2.36
N LEU A 261 -12.29 -0.71 -2.34
CA LEU A 261 -11.66 -0.03 -1.21
C LEU A 261 -12.24 1.39 -1.10
N PRO A 262 -12.84 1.77 0.04
CA PRO A 262 -13.41 3.11 0.18
C PRO A 262 -12.37 4.21 -0.03
N HIS A 263 -12.68 5.22 -0.86
CA HIS A 263 -11.79 6.36 -1.13
C HIS A 263 -11.36 7.08 0.14
N GLU A 264 -12.21 7.13 1.16
CA GLU A 264 -11.90 7.70 2.48
C GLU A 264 -10.76 6.94 3.17
N LEU A 265 -10.65 5.62 2.91
CA LEU A 265 -9.56 4.78 3.39
C LEU A 265 -8.29 5.00 2.58
N VAL A 266 -8.36 5.08 1.25
CA VAL A 266 -7.20 5.40 0.41
C VAL A 266 -6.57 6.72 0.87
N ALA A 267 -7.41 7.76 1.09
CA ALA A 267 -6.95 9.04 1.60
C ALA A 267 -6.37 8.97 3.03
N ALA A 268 -6.94 8.13 3.90
CA ALA A 268 -6.44 7.96 5.26
C ALA A 268 -5.10 7.19 5.30
N PHE A 269 -4.90 6.28 4.34
CA PHE A 269 -3.69 5.45 4.22
C PHE A 269 -2.64 6.00 3.26
N GLN A 270 -2.78 7.24 2.79
CA GLN A 270 -1.78 7.88 1.94
C GLN A 270 -0.34 7.71 2.47
N SER A 271 -0.14 7.73 3.79
CA SER A 271 1.20 7.57 4.36
C SER A 271 1.75 6.14 4.27
N THR A 272 0.89 5.12 4.31
CA THR A 272 1.30 3.72 4.11
C THR A 272 1.52 3.42 2.64
N LEU A 273 0.77 4.08 1.76
CA LEU A 273 0.92 4.02 0.31
C LEU A 273 2.07 4.91 -0.21
N THR A 274 2.57 5.83 0.62
CA THR A 274 3.74 6.64 0.30
C THR A 274 4.97 5.77 0.02
N GLU A 275 5.15 4.67 0.74
CA GLU A 275 6.27 3.74 0.48
C GLU A 275 6.18 3.11 -0.91
N ALA A 276 4.97 2.87 -1.44
CA ALA A 276 4.78 2.42 -2.81
C ALA A 276 5.03 3.55 -3.81
N ARG A 277 4.50 4.76 -3.56
CA ARG A 277 4.64 5.93 -4.44
C ARG A 277 6.09 6.42 -4.59
N GLU A 278 6.91 6.23 -3.58
CA GLU A 278 8.30 6.67 -3.55
C GLU A 278 9.30 5.54 -3.81
N ALA A 279 8.82 4.35 -4.14
CA ALA A 279 9.67 3.22 -4.44
C ALA A 279 10.45 3.43 -5.75
N THR A 280 11.68 2.94 -5.79
CA THR A 280 12.46 2.87 -7.03
C THR A 280 11.92 1.79 -7.96
N LEU A 281 11.37 0.71 -7.40
CA LEU A 281 10.83 -0.43 -8.13
C LEU A 281 9.67 -1.05 -7.34
N LEU A 282 8.56 -1.34 -8.01
CA LEU A 282 7.44 -2.08 -7.44
C LEU A 282 7.56 -3.56 -7.73
N LEU A 283 7.28 -4.38 -6.74
CA LEU A 283 7.09 -5.82 -6.88
C LEU A 283 5.59 -6.10 -6.76
N HIS A 284 4.92 -6.26 -7.90
CA HIS A 284 3.48 -6.52 -7.94
C HIS A 284 3.25 -8.03 -7.74
N VAL A 285 2.92 -8.40 -6.51
CA VAL A 285 2.72 -9.80 -6.10
C VAL A 285 1.30 -10.26 -6.44
N ILE A 286 1.21 -11.34 -7.21
CA ILE A 286 -0.02 -11.88 -7.79
C ILE A 286 -0.15 -13.34 -7.36
N ASP A 287 -1.33 -13.78 -6.95
CA ASP A 287 -1.62 -15.20 -6.76
C ASP A 287 -1.74 -15.87 -8.15
N ALA A 288 -0.74 -16.63 -8.53
CA ALA A 288 -0.72 -17.31 -9.84
C ALA A 288 -1.84 -18.35 -9.98
N SER A 289 -2.34 -18.89 -8.86
CA SER A 289 -3.40 -19.91 -8.83
C SER A 289 -4.81 -19.31 -8.90
N ASP A 290 -4.95 -18.00 -8.83
CA ASP A 290 -6.24 -17.32 -8.87
C ASP A 290 -6.73 -17.20 -10.33
N ALA A 291 -7.97 -17.63 -10.58
CA ALA A 291 -8.58 -17.56 -11.91
C ALA A 291 -8.82 -16.11 -12.36
N ARG A 292 -9.06 -15.17 -11.42
CA ARG A 292 -9.29 -13.74 -11.66
C ARG A 292 -8.04 -12.88 -11.51
N ARG A 293 -6.84 -13.47 -11.56
CA ARG A 293 -5.57 -12.74 -11.39
C ARG A 293 -5.45 -11.51 -12.29
N ASP A 294 -5.95 -11.59 -13.53
CA ASP A 294 -5.86 -10.46 -14.48
C ASP A 294 -6.79 -9.30 -14.08
N GLU A 295 -7.95 -9.58 -13.51
CA GLU A 295 -8.83 -8.58 -12.91
C GLU A 295 -8.18 -7.95 -11.67
N HIS A 296 -7.55 -8.76 -10.82
CA HIS A 296 -6.86 -8.27 -9.63
C HIS A 296 -5.66 -7.41 -10.00
N ILE A 297 -4.91 -7.74 -11.07
CA ILE A 297 -3.84 -6.88 -11.61
C ILE A 297 -4.42 -5.53 -12.01
N ALA A 298 -5.48 -5.52 -12.81
CA ALA A 298 -6.10 -4.27 -13.26
C ALA A 298 -6.63 -3.40 -12.10
N GLN A 299 -7.18 -4.03 -11.05
CA GLN A 299 -7.63 -3.32 -9.84
C GLN A 299 -6.46 -2.70 -9.05
N VAL A 300 -5.34 -3.42 -8.93
CA VAL A 300 -4.14 -2.89 -8.28
C VAL A 300 -3.55 -1.73 -9.09
N ASP A 301 -3.48 -1.88 -10.42
CA ASP A 301 -2.98 -0.83 -11.30
C ASP A 301 -3.86 0.45 -11.23
N ALA A 302 -5.18 0.29 -11.12
CA ALA A 302 -6.09 1.42 -10.91
C ALA A 302 -5.82 2.17 -9.60
N VAL A 303 -5.55 1.45 -8.51
CA VAL A 303 -5.18 2.07 -7.22
C VAL A 303 -3.80 2.71 -7.30
N LEU A 304 -2.82 2.08 -7.98
CA LEU A 304 -1.50 2.68 -8.19
C LEU A 304 -1.61 4.00 -8.97
N ALA A 305 -2.48 4.07 -9.97
CA ALA A 305 -2.77 5.32 -10.69
C ALA A 305 -3.43 6.38 -9.78
N GLU A 306 -4.39 6.00 -8.93
CA GLU A 306 -5.05 6.92 -7.98
C GLU A 306 -4.06 7.57 -7.00
N ILE A 307 -3.01 6.84 -6.60
CA ILE A 307 -1.96 7.36 -5.70
C ILE A 307 -0.79 8.02 -6.43
N GLY A 308 -0.78 8.07 -7.78
CA GLY A 308 0.29 8.65 -8.58
C GLY A 308 1.56 7.78 -8.66
N ALA A 309 1.42 6.46 -8.62
CA ALA A 309 2.51 5.48 -8.70
C ALA A 309 2.54 4.71 -10.03
N GLU A 310 1.71 5.06 -11.01
CA GLU A 310 1.56 4.38 -12.30
C GLU A 310 2.83 4.39 -13.17
N ASN A 311 3.69 5.40 -12.98
CA ASN A 311 4.93 5.55 -13.76
C ASN A 311 6.13 4.85 -13.11
N ILE A 312 5.98 4.26 -11.93
CA ILE A 312 7.06 3.55 -11.25
C ILE A 312 7.28 2.22 -11.96
N PRO A 313 8.53 1.88 -12.31
CA PRO A 313 8.85 0.57 -12.89
C PRO A 313 8.34 -0.56 -12.00
N GLN A 314 7.78 -1.62 -12.60
CA GLN A 314 7.30 -2.77 -11.85
C GLN A 314 7.78 -4.10 -12.44
N ILE A 315 7.91 -5.10 -11.56
CA ILE A 315 8.09 -6.51 -11.89
C ILE A 315 6.86 -7.24 -11.36
N LEU A 316 6.18 -8.00 -12.22
CA LEU A 316 5.11 -8.89 -11.82
C LEU A 316 5.69 -10.12 -11.12
N VAL A 317 5.21 -10.43 -9.93
CA VAL A 317 5.67 -11.58 -9.14
C VAL A 317 4.53 -12.57 -9.01
N TYR A 318 4.47 -13.56 -9.91
CA TYR A 318 3.50 -14.64 -9.87
C TYR A 318 3.86 -15.62 -8.76
N ASN A 319 3.22 -15.45 -7.62
CA ASN A 319 3.45 -16.25 -6.41
C ASN A 319 2.51 -17.47 -6.34
N LYS A 320 2.76 -18.37 -5.42
CA LYS A 320 2.00 -19.60 -5.13
C LYS A 320 2.02 -20.61 -6.28
N ILE A 321 3.13 -20.69 -7.04
CA ILE A 321 3.30 -21.69 -8.10
C ILE A 321 3.31 -23.12 -7.59
N ASP A 322 3.53 -23.32 -6.30
CA ASP A 322 3.41 -24.63 -5.62
C ASP A 322 2.00 -25.22 -5.68
N ARG A 323 0.98 -24.40 -5.96
CA ARG A 323 -0.41 -24.82 -6.23
C ARG A 323 -0.65 -25.17 -7.69
N LEU A 324 0.33 -24.91 -8.55
CA LEU A 324 0.29 -25.15 -9.98
C LEU A 324 1.44 -26.09 -10.38
N ALA A 325 1.31 -26.80 -11.49
CA ALA A 325 2.40 -27.59 -12.04
C ALA A 325 3.37 -26.72 -12.86
N VAL A 326 3.87 -25.61 -12.27
CA VAL A 326 4.73 -24.64 -12.94
C VAL A 326 6.06 -24.55 -12.22
N GLN A 327 7.17 -24.51 -13.00
CA GLN A 327 8.51 -24.33 -12.46
C GLN A 327 8.83 -22.82 -12.29
N PRO A 328 9.70 -22.46 -11.32
CA PRO A 328 10.22 -21.11 -11.21
C PRO A 328 10.89 -20.65 -12.50
N ARG A 329 10.61 -19.42 -12.93
CA ARG A 329 11.21 -18.81 -14.14
C ARG A 329 11.14 -17.31 -14.11
N ILE A 330 11.88 -16.68 -15.01
CA ILE A 330 11.81 -15.24 -15.31
C ILE A 330 11.25 -15.09 -16.73
N ASP A 331 10.18 -14.34 -16.87
CA ASP A 331 9.66 -13.92 -18.17
C ASP A 331 10.30 -12.57 -18.55
N ARG A 332 10.69 -12.44 -19.84
CA ARG A 332 11.43 -11.29 -20.36
C ARG A 332 10.72 -10.67 -21.55
N ASN A 333 10.82 -9.36 -21.70
CA ASN A 333 10.35 -8.68 -22.91
C ASN A 333 11.36 -8.83 -24.09
N ALA A 334 11.04 -8.23 -25.25
CA ALA A 334 11.88 -8.28 -26.45
C ALA A 334 13.29 -7.68 -26.22
N ASP A 335 13.43 -6.75 -25.29
CA ASP A 335 14.71 -6.12 -24.93
C ASP A 335 15.50 -6.94 -23.89
N GLY A 336 15.04 -8.16 -23.57
CA GLY A 336 15.65 -9.05 -22.60
C GLY A 336 15.43 -8.63 -21.13
N GLN A 337 14.57 -7.64 -20.86
CA GLN A 337 14.30 -7.17 -19.49
C GLN A 337 13.37 -8.14 -18.76
N ALA A 338 13.66 -8.40 -17.49
CA ALA A 338 12.77 -9.13 -16.62
C ALA A 338 11.46 -8.33 -16.41
N THR A 339 10.35 -8.91 -16.84
CA THR A 339 9.00 -8.33 -16.68
C THR A 339 8.18 -9.07 -15.64
N ALA A 340 8.38 -10.39 -15.51
CA ALA A 340 7.73 -11.19 -14.51
C ALA A 340 8.64 -12.29 -13.97
N VAL A 341 8.38 -12.70 -12.71
CA VAL A 341 9.07 -13.80 -12.05
C VAL A 341 8.05 -14.72 -11.39
N TRP A 342 8.20 -16.04 -11.62
CA TRP A 342 7.32 -17.06 -11.08
C TRP A 342 7.97 -17.72 -9.87
N ILE A 343 7.30 -17.67 -8.70
CA ILE A 343 7.88 -18.09 -7.42
C ILE A 343 6.87 -18.83 -6.54
N SER A 344 7.37 -19.54 -5.55
CA SER A 344 6.61 -19.86 -4.32
C SER A 344 7.31 -19.27 -3.11
N ALA A 345 6.72 -18.26 -2.54
CA ALA A 345 7.23 -17.62 -1.31
C ALA A 345 7.16 -18.58 -0.11
N GLU A 346 6.14 -19.43 -0.04
CA GLU A 346 5.95 -20.42 1.02
C GLU A 346 7.01 -21.53 0.96
N LYS A 347 7.26 -22.07 -0.23
CA LYS A 347 8.24 -23.14 -0.47
C LYS A 347 9.66 -22.61 -0.75
N ARG A 348 9.84 -21.29 -0.77
CA ARG A 348 11.10 -20.61 -1.10
C ARG A 348 11.66 -20.96 -2.47
N LEU A 349 10.80 -21.25 -3.44
CA LEU A 349 11.20 -21.57 -4.81
C LEU A 349 11.30 -20.31 -5.65
N GLY A 350 12.40 -20.12 -6.39
CA GLY A 350 12.62 -19.00 -7.32
C GLY A 350 12.91 -17.65 -6.64
N LEU A 351 13.21 -17.62 -5.33
CA LEU A 351 13.59 -16.37 -4.64
C LEU A 351 14.95 -15.84 -5.13
N ASP A 352 15.86 -16.71 -5.51
CA ASP A 352 17.12 -16.40 -6.17
C ASP A 352 16.91 -15.74 -7.53
N LEU A 353 15.96 -16.26 -8.34
CA LEU A 353 15.56 -15.67 -9.61
C LEU A 353 14.95 -14.27 -9.42
N LEU A 354 14.11 -14.09 -8.40
CA LEU A 354 13.53 -12.80 -8.08
C LEU A 354 14.63 -11.80 -7.69
N ALA A 355 15.55 -12.21 -6.81
CA ALA A 355 16.67 -11.37 -6.39
C ALA A 355 17.56 -10.97 -7.59
N ALA A 356 17.83 -11.90 -8.51
CA ALA A 356 18.57 -11.62 -9.73
C ALA A 356 17.84 -10.65 -10.66
N ALA A 357 16.52 -10.83 -10.86
CA ALA A 357 15.70 -9.95 -11.69
C ALA A 357 15.62 -8.53 -11.12
N VAL A 358 15.51 -8.39 -9.81
CA VAL A 358 15.52 -7.08 -9.11
C VAL A 358 16.89 -6.42 -9.25
N ALA A 359 17.98 -7.16 -9.02
CA ALA A 359 19.34 -6.62 -9.17
C ALA A 359 19.59 -6.13 -10.61
N GLU A 360 19.21 -6.94 -11.62
CA GLU A 360 19.28 -6.56 -13.03
C GLU A 360 18.48 -5.29 -13.31
N ARG A 361 17.26 -5.18 -12.80
CA ARG A 361 16.38 -4.05 -13.02
C ARG A 361 16.93 -2.77 -12.41
N LEU A 362 17.49 -2.85 -11.22
CA LEU A 362 18.11 -1.72 -10.52
C LEU A 362 19.45 -1.31 -11.15
N THR A 363 20.24 -2.25 -11.66
CA THR A 363 21.51 -1.96 -12.33
C THR A 363 21.29 -1.18 -13.64
N ARG A 364 20.16 -1.33 -14.32
CA ARG A 364 19.82 -0.56 -15.54
C ARG A 364 19.51 0.93 -15.28
N PHE A 365 19.32 1.34 -14.05
CA PHE A 365 19.35 2.75 -13.65
C PHE A 365 20.79 3.24 -13.45
N ALA A 366 21.81 2.40 -13.74
CA ALA A 366 23.19 2.80 -13.71
C ALA A 366 23.48 3.75 -14.87
N ARG A 367 24.04 4.90 -14.54
CA ARG A 367 24.56 5.85 -15.52
C ARG A 367 26.04 5.60 -15.77
N LYS A 368 26.45 5.84 -16.99
CA LYS A 368 27.85 5.94 -17.32
C LYS A 368 28.36 7.27 -16.75
N ALA A 369 29.45 7.22 -16.04
CA ALA A 369 30.13 8.40 -15.53
C ALA A 369 31.62 8.21 -15.65
N ARG A 370 32.35 9.33 -15.86
CA ARG A 370 33.80 9.37 -15.74
C ARG A 370 34.15 9.98 -14.41
N ILE A 371 34.90 9.26 -13.59
CA ILE A 371 35.34 9.70 -12.28
C ILE A 371 36.87 9.68 -12.21
N ARG A 372 37.44 10.64 -11.50
CA ARG A 372 38.86 10.67 -11.18
C ARG A 372 39.04 10.29 -9.72
N ILE A 373 39.92 9.34 -9.45
CA ILE A 373 40.25 8.89 -8.10
C ILE A 373 41.72 9.25 -7.81
N GLN A 374 41.96 9.99 -6.73
CA GLN A 374 43.28 10.34 -6.30
C GLN A 374 44.02 9.11 -5.72
N PRO A 375 45.38 9.13 -5.63
CA PRO A 375 46.15 7.99 -5.08
C PRO A 375 45.69 7.52 -3.70
N SER A 376 45.17 8.44 -2.87
CA SER A 376 44.63 8.17 -1.55
C SER A 376 43.33 7.36 -1.58
N GLY A 377 42.64 7.28 -2.72
CA GLY A 377 41.33 6.62 -2.92
C GLY A 377 41.40 5.14 -3.30
N GLY A 378 42.49 4.43 -3.06
CA GLY A 378 42.71 3.04 -3.46
C GLY A 378 41.60 2.07 -2.98
N ALA A 379 41.08 2.29 -1.78
CA ALA A 379 39.97 1.50 -1.25
C ALA A 379 38.67 1.64 -2.09
N VAL A 380 38.40 2.87 -2.59
CA VAL A 380 37.24 3.12 -3.47
C VAL A 380 37.44 2.43 -4.80
N ARG A 381 38.64 2.51 -5.36
CA ARG A 381 38.99 1.84 -6.63
C ARG A 381 38.79 0.32 -6.51
N SER A 382 39.32 -0.32 -5.46
CA SER A 382 39.13 -1.77 -5.22
C SER A 382 37.65 -2.15 -5.15
N ARG A 383 36.86 -1.39 -4.42
CA ARG A 383 35.41 -1.62 -4.29
C ARG A 383 34.68 -1.52 -5.64
N LEU A 384 35.05 -0.56 -6.50
CA LEU A 384 34.45 -0.40 -7.81
C LEU A 384 34.80 -1.56 -8.75
N TYR A 385 35.99 -2.12 -8.65
CA TYR A 385 36.40 -3.32 -9.38
C TYR A 385 35.67 -4.58 -8.87
N GLU A 386 35.56 -4.75 -7.56
CA GLU A 386 34.78 -5.85 -6.94
C GLU A 386 33.32 -5.81 -7.37
N ALA A 387 32.73 -4.62 -7.44
CA ALA A 387 31.38 -4.38 -7.92
C ALA A 387 31.20 -4.54 -9.45
N LYS A 388 32.30 -4.79 -10.19
CA LYS A 388 32.33 -4.85 -11.66
C LYS A 388 31.77 -3.58 -12.34
N ALA A 389 31.85 -2.46 -11.67
CA ALA A 389 31.32 -1.18 -12.13
C ALA A 389 32.26 -0.47 -13.12
N VAL A 390 33.54 -0.83 -13.15
CA VAL A 390 34.57 -0.22 -14.01
C VAL A 390 34.50 -0.81 -15.43
N ARG A 391 34.37 0.06 -16.43
CA ARG A 391 34.37 -0.31 -17.85
C ARG A 391 35.71 -0.03 -18.52
N ALA A 392 36.35 1.05 -18.15
CA ALA A 392 37.69 1.43 -18.64
C ALA A 392 38.45 2.18 -17.53
N GLU A 393 39.79 2.11 -17.56
CA GLU A 393 40.66 2.86 -16.67
C GLU A 393 41.73 3.58 -17.51
N HIS A 394 41.94 4.85 -17.19
CA HIS A 394 42.95 5.70 -17.79
C HIS A 394 43.86 6.25 -16.69
N PRO A 395 45.14 5.91 -16.65
CA PRO A 395 46.06 6.45 -15.65
C PRO A 395 46.32 7.95 -15.89
N GLY A 396 46.21 8.74 -14.82
CA GLY A 396 46.56 10.16 -14.86
C GLY A 396 48.04 10.38 -14.62
N GLU A 397 48.60 11.48 -15.15
CA GLU A 397 50.04 11.82 -14.98
C GLU A 397 50.42 12.18 -13.56
N ASP A 398 49.45 12.55 -12.73
CA ASP A 398 49.60 12.89 -11.28
C ASP A 398 49.46 11.69 -10.32
N GLY A 399 49.39 10.46 -10.87
CA GLY A 399 49.15 9.23 -10.11
C GLY A 399 47.70 9.01 -9.78
N SER A 400 46.77 9.84 -10.25
CA SER A 400 45.34 9.60 -10.20
C SER A 400 44.91 8.54 -11.23
N SER A 401 43.76 7.93 -11.02
CA SER A 401 43.13 7.06 -12.04
C SER A 401 41.81 7.65 -12.46
N GLU A 402 41.61 7.80 -13.77
CA GLU A 402 40.29 8.11 -14.34
C GLU A 402 39.59 6.81 -14.71
N LEU A 403 38.42 6.60 -14.17
CA LEU A 403 37.62 5.41 -14.39
C LEU A 403 36.33 5.77 -15.11
N ASP A 404 36.06 5.08 -16.22
CA ASP A 404 34.75 5.04 -16.83
C ASP A 404 33.94 4.00 -16.08
N VAL A 405 32.94 4.45 -15.31
CA VAL A 405 32.12 3.59 -14.45
C VAL A 405 30.67 3.58 -14.89
N GLU A 406 30.01 2.50 -14.62
CA GLU A 406 28.57 2.37 -14.81
C GLU A 406 27.95 2.06 -13.43
N LEU A 407 27.32 3.07 -12.82
CA LEU A 407 26.84 3.04 -11.45
C LEU A 407 25.43 3.65 -11.35
N PRO A 408 24.59 3.13 -10.43
CA PRO A 408 23.35 3.81 -10.08
C PRO A 408 23.62 5.26 -9.63
N ASP A 409 22.68 6.17 -9.92
CA ASP A 409 22.77 7.58 -9.49
C ASP A 409 23.16 7.76 -8.03
N VAL A 410 22.68 6.87 -7.20
CA VAL A 410 22.93 6.75 -5.78
C VAL A 410 24.40 6.53 -5.43
N GLU A 411 25.03 5.61 -6.13
CA GLU A 411 26.46 5.33 -5.89
C GLU A 411 27.31 6.46 -6.45
N LEU A 412 26.93 7.07 -7.56
CA LEU A 412 27.58 8.26 -8.11
C LEU A 412 27.51 9.43 -7.13
N MET A 413 26.35 9.69 -6.49
CA MET A 413 26.23 10.73 -5.47
C MET A 413 27.08 10.44 -4.23
N THR A 414 27.18 9.18 -3.83
CA THR A 414 28.05 8.77 -2.72
C THR A 414 29.51 8.98 -3.05
N LEU A 415 29.92 8.63 -4.29
CA LEU A 415 31.27 8.83 -4.77
C LEU A 415 31.62 10.31 -4.87
N ALA A 416 30.70 11.16 -5.33
CA ALA A 416 30.90 12.61 -5.40
C ALA A 416 31.23 13.27 -4.03
N ARG A 417 30.80 12.65 -2.93
CA ARG A 417 31.02 13.11 -1.56
C ARG A 417 32.23 12.44 -0.89
N THR A 418 32.81 11.42 -1.54
CA THR A 418 33.94 10.69 -0.98
C THR A 418 35.24 11.49 -1.18
N PRO A 419 36.00 11.79 -0.14
CA PRO A 419 37.27 12.49 -0.27
C PRO A 419 38.20 11.78 -1.25
N GLY A 420 38.81 12.53 -2.16
CA GLY A 420 39.73 11.99 -3.18
C GLY A 420 39.02 11.40 -4.43
N VAL A 421 37.70 11.56 -4.56
CA VAL A 421 36.95 11.18 -5.78
C VAL A 421 36.32 12.43 -6.38
N GLN A 422 36.45 12.60 -7.69
CA GLN A 422 35.85 13.68 -8.45
C GLN A 422 35.07 13.12 -9.66
N ILE A 423 33.81 13.50 -9.82
CA ILE A 423 33.03 13.17 -11.03
C ILE A 423 33.41 14.17 -12.12
N LEU A 424 33.91 13.68 -13.28
CA LEU A 424 34.33 14.48 -14.38
C LEU A 424 33.24 14.70 -15.40
N ASP A 425 32.49 13.66 -15.74
CA ASP A 425 31.43 13.69 -16.75
C ASP A 425 30.36 12.64 -16.49
N VAL A 426 29.08 12.97 -16.80
CA VAL A 426 27.94 12.05 -16.80
C VAL A 426 27.16 12.25 -18.09
N PRO A 427 27.37 11.43 -19.12
CA PRO A 427 26.72 11.60 -20.42
C PRO A 427 25.18 11.53 -20.30
N GLY A 428 24.49 12.51 -20.87
CA GLY A 428 23.05 12.43 -21.17
C GLY A 428 22.07 13.12 -20.22
N THR A 429 22.51 13.75 -19.13
CA THR A 429 21.61 14.59 -18.30
C THR A 429 22.43 15.60 -17.51
N PRO A 430 21.97 16.85 -17.33
CA PRO A 430 22.65 17.78 -16.45
C PRO A 430 22.67 17.19 -15.03
N LEU A 431 23.84 17.21 -14.40
CA LEU A 431 24.00 16.88 -12.99
C LEU A 431 23.03 17.75 -12.17
N PRO A 432 22.33 17.21 -11.18
CA PRO A 432 21.60 18.05 -10.24
C PRO A 432 22.55 19.11 -9.66
N GLU A 433 22.07 20.33 -9.45
CA GLU A 433 22.86 21.48 -8.97
C GLU A 433 23.71 21.17 -7.74
N SER A 434 23.29 20.21 -6.93
CA SER A 434 24.05 19.70 -5.77
C SER A 434 25.35 18.98 -6.14
N LEU A 435 25.54 18.52 -7.37
CA LEU A 435 26.74 17.88 -7.88
C LEU A 435 27.62 18.83 -8.74
N ALA A 436 27.05 19.96 -9.18
CA ALA A 436 27.77 20.93 -10.05
C ALA A 436 28.74 21.84 -9.27
N PHE A 437 28.78 21.81 -7.93
CA PHE A 437 29.42 22.82 -7.10
C PHE A 437 30.90 22.56 -6.76
N GLN A 438 31.59 21.61 -7.41
CA GLN A 438 33.04 21.39 -7.18
C GLN A 438 33.90 21.42 -8.45
N ALA A 439 33.50 22.16 -9.48
CA ALA A 439 34.44 22.51 -10.54
C ALA A 439 35.29 23.70 -10.07
N SER A 440 36.49 23.43 -9.61
CA SER A 440 37.46 24.47 -9.30
C SER A 440 37.70 25.33 -10.57
N PRO A 441 37.81 26.67 -10.46
CA PRO A 441 38.05 27.52 -11.58
C PRO A 441 39.42 27.19 -12.21
N PRO A 442 39.59 27.38 -13.56
CA PRO A 442 40.84 27.10 -14.22
C PRO A 442 41.95 27.98 -13.65
N VAL A 443 43.07 27.35 -13.28
CA VAL A 443 44.29 28.04 -12.89
C VAL A 443 44.69 28.95 -14.08
N LYS A 444 44.60 30.26 -13.87
CA LYS A 444 45.17 31.23 -14.81
C LYS A 444 46.70 31.03 -14.81
N SER A 445 47.24 30.60 -15.96
CA SER A 445 48.66 30.63 -16.22
C SER A 445 49.13 32.07 -16.13
N ALA A 446 49.97 32.40 -15.18
CA ALA A 446 50.74 33.63 -15.15
C ALA A 446 51.81 33.50 -16.24
N ALA A 447 51.53 34.05 -17.41
CA ALA A 447 52.59 34.41 -18.33
C ALA A 447 53.16 35.74 -17.85
N GLY A 448 54.37 35.70 -17.32
CA GLY A 448 55.12 36.88 -16.94
C GLY A 448 55.62 37.59 -18.17
N ASP A 449 55.39 38.90 -18.20
CA ASP A 449 56.15 39.82 -19.02
C ASP A 449 57.56 40.03 -18.47
N PHE A 450 58.51 39.79 -19.32
CA PHE A 450 59.72 40.57 -19.46
C PHE A 450 60.08 40.61 -20.94
#